data_39d384111eac242046a797e4193ca462
#
_entry.id   39d384111eac242046a797e4193ca462
#
_cell.length_a   1.000
_cell.length_b   1.000
_cell.length_c   1.000
_cell.angle_alpha   90.00
_cell.angle_beta   90.00
_cell.angle_gamma   90.00
#
_symmetry.space_group_name_H-M   'P 1'
#
loop_
_entity.id
_entity.type
_entity.pdbx_description
1 polymer ?
#
loop_
_entity_poly.entity_id
_entity_poly.type
_entity_poly.pdbx_seq_one_letter_code
_entity_poly.pdbx_strand_id
1 'polypeptide(L)'
;MRPLRRIAVLSLHTSPLAVPGGGDAGGMNVYVRAVSRELIAMGAQVDVFTRSTVEDQEPVEYPRPGARVIHLPGAPADTVPKEELPGLLPRLEAELRRFTAADNAGPYDVIHSHYWLSGAVGLQLQRDWRVPLVHSMHTLAKVKNRHLQSGESPEPQIRIAGEQDVADGAARLIANTLTEATELKELYGSAGDKIDVVPPGVDLSNFTPEGRDAARRSAGIALDVFHICFAGRIQALKGPQVLVHAAARLKELCPDMRLQITVIGEASGASKLDLGPLIHQLGLEETVRLLPPVGAADLAEHFRSADVVAVPSYSESFGLVALEAQACGTPVVATNVGGLPSAVSHGVTGLLVDGHAAQDWASALRELYEYPDFRHRLGASAAIHAAAFGWEQTAALTAHSYQHAVDHFA
;
A
#
# COMPACT_ATOMS: atom_id res chain seq x y z
N MET A 1 -19.71 -24.06 -10.58
CA MET A 1 -18.88 -23.49 -9.50
C MET A 1 -19.79 -23.19 -8.30
N ARG A 2 -19.42 -23.66 -7.09
CA ARG A 2 -20.15 -23.30 -5.87
C ARG A 2 -19.82 -21.85 -5.53
N PRO A 3 -20.81 -20.97 -5.34
CA PRO A 3 -20.51 -19.58 -5.00
C PRO A 3 -19.82 -19.52 -3.62
N LEU A 4 -18.78 -18.72 -3.52
CA LEU A 4 -18.13 -18.40 -2.26
C LEU A 4 -19.12 -17.60 -1.40
N ARG A 5 -19.43 -18.14 -0.20
CA ARG A 5 -20.43 -17.54 0.69
C ARG A 5 -19.79 -16.78 1.83
N ARG A 6 -18.72 -17.32 2.41
CA ARG A 6 -18.13 -16.76 3.61
C ARG A 6 -16.60 -16.83 3.58
N ILE A 7 -15.97 -15.69 3.76
CA ILE A 7 -14.52 -15.51 3.64
C ILE A 7 -13.97 -15.02 4.97
N ALA A 8 -12.93 -15.69 5.48
CA ALA A 8 -12.14 -15.24 6.61
C ALA A 8 -10.92 -14.46 6.10
N VAL A 9 -10.85 -13.18 6.38
CA VAL A 9 -9.69 -12.33 6.05
C VAL A 9 -8.87 -12.11 7.32
N LEU A 10 -7.57 -12.39 7.28
CA LEU A 10 -6.66 -12.20 8.41
C LEU A 10 -5.74 -11.01 8.16
N SER A 11 -5.86 -9.97 8.98
CA SER A 11 -5.01 -8.77 8.99
C SER A 11 -4.59 -8.45 10.43
N LEU A 12 -3.77 -9.35 11.03
CA LEU A 12 -3.56 -9.37 12.49
C LEU A 12 -2.67 -8.24 13.00
N HIS A 13 -1.75 -7.71 12.19
CA HIS A 13 -0.79 -6.71 12.67
C HIS A 13 -1.30 -5.26 12.57
N THR A 14 -2.28 -5.00 11.70
CA THR A 14 -2.88 -3.66 11.52
C THR A 14 -4.33 -3.77 11.10
N SER A 15 -5.19 -2.93 11.68
CA SER A 15 -6.62 -2.92 11.38
C SER A 15 -6.90 -2.33 10.00
N PRO A 16 -7.80 -2.92 9.18
CA PRO A 16 -8.23 -2.34 7.91
C PRO A 16 -8.94 -0.99 8.08
N LEU A 17 -9.37 -0.65 9.29
CA LEU A 17 -10.04 0.62 9.61
C LEU A 17 -9.05 1.73 9.96
N ALA A 18 -7.77 1.41 10.18
CA ALA A 18 -6.75 2.41 10.47
C ALA A 18 -6.51 3.35 9.28
N VAL A 19 -6.26 4.63 9.57
CA VAL A 19 -5.98 5.66 8.55
C VAL A 19 -4.60 5.40 7.95
N PRO A 20 -4.49 5.23 6.62
CA PRO A 20 -3.20 5.03 5.95
C PRO A 20 -2.26 6.23 6.13
N GLY A 21 -0.95 5.95 6.26
CA GLY A 21 0.08 6.99 6.39
C GLY A 21 0.53 7.25 7.82
N GLY A 22 -0.15 6.69 8.82
CA GLY A 22 0.25 6.72 10.24
C GLY A 22 0.62 5.35 10.77
N GLY A 23 1.55 5.26 11.70
CA GLY A 23 1.99 4.01 12.32
C GLY A 23 2.41 2.95 11.29
N ASP A 24 1.85 1.73 11.41
CA ASP A 24 2.03 0.63 10.45
C ASP A 24 0.96 0.60 9.35
N ALA A 25 -0.03 1.48 9.40
CA ALA A 25 -1.10 1.53 8.42
C ALA A 25 -0.63 2.11 7.09
N GLY A 26 -1.00 1.45 5.99
CA GLY A 26 -0.56 1.84 4.65
C GLY A 26 -1.40 1.19 3.54
N GLY A 27 -0.80 0.95 2.39
CA GLY A 27 -1.45 0.39 1.22
C GLY A 27 -2.16 -0.95 1.47
N MET A 28 -1.63 -1.79 2.37
CA MET A 28 -2.28 -3.05 2.73
C MET A 28 -3.66 -2.83 3.38
N ASN A 29 -3.81 -1.81 4.25
CA ASN A 29 -5.09 -1.50 4.88
C ASN A 29 -6.12 -1.05 3.84
N VAL A 30 -5.69 -0.23 2.86
CA VAL A 30 -6.51 0.18 1.71
C VAL A 30 -6.94 -1.05 0.91
N TYR A 31 -5.99 -1.93 0.59
CA TYR A 31 -6.23 -3.17 -0.16
C TYR A 31 -7.27 -4.06 0.52
N VAL A 32 -7.04 -4.41 1.80
CA VAL A 32 -7.94 -5.29 2.57
C VAL A 32 -9.36 -4.72 2.61
N ARG A 33 -9.49 -3.42 2.91
CA ARG A 33 -10.79 -2.75 2.97
C ARG A 33 -11.50 -2.72 1.61
N ALA A 34 -10.78 -2.40 0.55
CA ALA A 34 -11.36 -2.27 -0.79
C ALA A 34 -11.75 -3.62 -1.38
N VAL A 35 -10.87 -4.62 -1.32
CA VAL A 35 -11.19 -5.97 -1.81
C VAL A 35 -12.35 -6.59 -1.02
N SER A 36 -12.38 -6.43 0.32
CA SER A 36 -13.50 -6.89 1.14
C SER A 36 -14.82 -6.22 0.71
N ARG A 37 -14.80 -4.92 0.43
CA ARG A 37 -15.97 -4.18 -0.06
C ARG A 37 -16.54 -4.77 -1.34
N GLU A 38 -15.68 -5.05 -2.31
CA GLU A 38 -16.11 -5.56 -3.61
C GLU A 38 -16.55 -7.04 -3.54
N LEU A 39 -15.87 -7.86 -2.74
CA LEU A 39 -16.32 -9.25 -2.51
C LEU A 39 -17.72 -9.29 -1.88
N ILE A 40 -18.03 -8.36 -0.97
CA ILE A 40 -19.38 -8.22 -0.40
C ILE A 40 -20.39 -7.78 -1.46
N ALA A 41 -20.03 -6.86 -2.34
CA ALA A 41 -20.86 -6.44 -3.47
C ALA A 41 -21.15 -7.62 -4.43
N MET A 42 -20.24 -8.60 -4.52
CA MET A 42 -20.43 -9.85 -5.25
C MET A 42 -21.27 -10.89 -4.48
N GLY A 43 -21.74 -10.59 -3.26
CA GLY A 43 -22.64 -11.42 -2.46
C GLY A 43 -21.97 -12.27 -1.40
N ALA A 44 -20.67 -12.15 -1.16
CA ALA A 44 -19.98 -12.84 -0.08
C ALA A 44 -20.21 -12.16 1.28
N GLN A 45 -20.10 -12.92 2.37
CA GLN A 45 -19.90 -12.42 3.72
C GLN A 45 -18.41 -12.42 4.03
N VAL A 46 -17.91 -11.30 4.54
CA VAL A 46 -16.48 -11.15 4.82
C VAL A 46 -16.27 -10.77 6.29
N ASP A 47 -15.52 -11.62 6.99
CA ASP A 47 -15.08 -11.40 8.36
C ASP A 47 -13.59 -11.07 8.35
N VAL A 48 -13.23 -9.86 8.77
CA VAL A 48 -11.84 -9.43 8.86
C VAL A 48 -11.39 -9.52 10.31
N PHE A 49 -10.46 -10.41 10.60
CA PHE A 49 -9.86 -10.58 11.92
C PHE A 49 -8.61 -9.71 12.05
N THR A 50 -8.59 -8.90 13.09
CA THR A 50 -7.44 -8.04 13.43
C THR A 50 -7.22 -8.02 14.94
N ARG A 51 -6.05 -7.62 15.40
CA ARG A 51 -5.83 -7.41 16.83
C ARG A 51 -6.54 -6.15 17.31
N SER A 52 -7.01 -6.16 18.57
CA SER A 52 -7.40 -4.93 19.25
C SER A 52 -6.19 -4.02 19.44
N THR A 53 -6.37 -2.71 19.24
CA THR A 53 -5.33 -1.69 19.38
C THR A 53 -5.62 -0.67 20.47
N VAL A 54 -6.84 -0.68 21.03
CA VAL A 54 -7.25 0.15 22.15
C VAL A 54 -7.91 -0.71 23.23
N GLU A 55 -7.85 -0.26 24.48
CA GLU A 55 -8.25 -1.06 25.65
C GLU A 55 -9.75 -1.43 25.65
N ASP A 56 -10.61 -0.48 25.30
CA ASP A 56 -12.07 -0.64 25.27
C ASP A 56 -12.62 -0.73 23.83
N GLN A 57 -11.87 -1.35 22.92
CA GLN A 57 -12.30 -1.49 21.53
C GLN A 57 -13.52 -2.42 21.43
N GLU A 58 -14.53 -1.98 20.66
CA GLU A 58 -15.68 -2.83 20.36
C GLU A 58 -15.21 -4.15 19.72
N PRO A 59 -15.65 -5.31 20.26
CA PRO A 59 -15.18 -6.61 19.76
C PRO A 59 -15.51 -6.85 18.29
N VAL A 60 -16.63 -6.29 17.79
CA VAL A 60 -17.05 -6.44 16.39
C VAL A 60 -17.59 -5.12 15.88
N GLU A 61 -16.98 -4.58 14.84
CA GLU A 61 -17.48 -3.46 14.08
C GLU A 61 -18.14 -3.93 12.77
N TYR A 62 -19.21 -3.24 12.37
CA TYR A 62 -20.00 -3.52 11.15
C TYR A 62 -19.90 -2.34 10.18
N PRO A 63 -18.79 -2.20 9.42
CA PRO A 63 -18.60 -1.06 8.52
C PRO A 63 -19.69 -0.95 7.45
N ARG A 64 -20.30 -2.09 7.09
CA ARG A 64 -21.42 -2.21 6.15
C ARG A 64 -22.12 -3.56 6.28
N PRO A 65 -23.34 -3.74 5.74
CA PRO A 65 -23.98 -5.05 5.67
C PRO A 65 -23.09 -6.07 4.95
N GLY A 66 -22.93 -7.26 5.53
CA GLY A 66 -22.07 -8.32 5.00
C GLY A 66 -20.60 -8.25 5.43
N ALA A 67 -20.17 -7.18 6.10
CA ALA A 67 -18.82 -7.00 6.63
C ALA A 67 -18.83 -7.01 8.14
N ARG A 68 -17.89 -7.76 8.73
CA ARG A 68 -17.53 -7.66 10.16
C ARG A 68 -16.03 -7.44 10.28
N VAL A 69 -15.63 -6.51 11.14
CA VAL A 69 -14.24 -6.40 11.59
C VAL A 69 -14.20 -6.86 13.04
N ILE A 70 -13.52 -7.97 13.28
CA ILE A 70 -13.45 -8.64 14.57
C ILE A 70 -12.10 -8.26 15.21
N HIS A 71 -12.18 -7.55 16.34
CA HIS A 71 -11.03 -7.14 17.12
C HIS A 71 -10.70 -8.21 18.16
N LEU A 72 -9.60 -8.91 17.94
CA LEU A 72 -9.14 -9.98 18.82
C LEU A 72 -8.46 -9.37 20.04
N PRO A 73 -8.98 -9.60 21.26
CA PRO A 73 -8.36 -9.13 22.47
C PRO A 73 -7.05 -9.88 22.73
N GLY A 74 -6.19 -9.31 23.59
CA GLY A 74 -5.03 -10.03 24.07
C GLY A 74 -3.68 -9.52 23.61
N ALA A 75 -3.64 -8.52 22.74
CA ALA A 75 -2.48 -7.66 22.63
C ALA A 75 -2.68 -6.45 23.56
N PRO A 76 -1.63 -5.96 24.25
CA PRO A 76 -1.67 -4.63 24.83
C PRO A 76 -2.01 -3.61 23.73
N ALA A 77 -2.73 -2.53 24.10
CA ALA A 77 -3.04 -1.44 23.19
C ALA A 77 -1.77 -0.95 22.48
N ASP A 78 -1.90 -0.40 21.31
CA ASP A 78 -0.98 0.23 20.34
C ASP A 78 0.56 0.30 20.59
N THR A 79 1.02 -0.07 21.78
CA THR A 79 2.39 0.08 22.26
C THR A 79 3.31 -1.11 21.94
N VAL A 80 2.78 -2.18 21.32
CA VAL A 80 3.59 -3.37 21.02
C VAL A 80 4.40 -3.13 19.75
N PRO A 81 5.75 -3.10 19.87
CA PRO A 81 6.62 -3.02 18.70
C PRO A 81 6.34 -4.17 17.75
N LYS A 82 6.47 -3.91 16.44
CA LYS A 82 6.20 -4.91 15.40
C LYS A 82 7.04 -6.18 15.55
N GLU A 83 8.23 -6.03 16.09
CA GLU A 83 9.20 -7.09 16.35
C GLU A 83 8.72 -8.07 17.45
N GLU A 84 7.84 -7.61 18.35
CA GLU A 84 7.27 -8.42 19.44
C GLU A 84 5.96 -9.12 19.04
N LEU A 85 5.32 -8.71 17.94
CA LEU A 85 4.07 -9.29 17.46
C LEU A 85 4.14 -10.82 17.23
N PRO A 86 5.25 -11.42 16.77
CA PRO A 86 5.33 -12.88 16.65
C PRO A 86 5.04 -13.61 17.95
N GLY A 87 5.46 -13.05 19.11
CA GLY A 87 5.19 -13.64 20.43
C GLY A 87 3.70 -13.62 20.83
N LEU A 88 2.89 -12.79 20.20
CA LEU A 88 1.45 -12.67 20.49
C LEU A 88 0.59 -13.58 19.60
N LEU A 89 1.13 -14.13 18.52
CA LEU A 89 0.35 -14.94 17.56
C LEU A 89 -0.39 -16.12 18.21
N PRO A 90 0.20 -16.91 19.15
CA PRO A 90 -0.52 -18.01 19.79
C PRO A 90 -1.76 -17.54 20.56
N ARG A 91 -1.69 -16.34 21.18
CA ARG A 91 -2.81 -15.76 21.91
C ARG A 91 -3.89 -15.26 20.96
N LEU A 92 -3.51 -14.54 19.91
CA LEU A 92 -4.45 -14.06 18.88
C LEU A 92 -5.13 -15.21 18.17
N GLU A 93 -4.42 -16.29 17.88
CA GLU A 93 -4.97 -17.52 17.32
C GLU A 93 -6.01 -18.16 18.26
N ALA A 94 -5.71 -18.27 19.54
CA ALA A 94 -6.64 -18.80 20.55
C ALA A 94 -7.92 -17.97 20.64
N GLU A 95 -7.82 -16.63 20.62
CA GLU A 95 -8.97 -15.73 20.61
C GLU A 95 -9.81 -15.88 19.34
N LEU A 96 -9.15 -15.98 18.17
CA LEU A 96 -9.83 -16.22 16.90
C LEU A 96 -10.61 -17.53 16.92
N ARG A 97 -10.00 -18.61 17.40
CA ARG A 97 -10.66 -19.91 17.58
C ARG A 97 -11.86 -19.83 18.53
N ARG A 98 -11.71 -19.13 19.66
CA ARG A 98 -12.80 -18.93 20.61
C ARG A 98 -13.96 -18.17 19.98
N PHE A 99 -13.68 -17.09 19.26
CA PHE A 99 -14.69 -16.30 18.56
C PHE A 99 -15.44 -17.18 17.54
N THR A 100 -14.71 -17.88 16.68
CA THR A 100 -15.33 -18.70 15.61
C THR A 100 -16.09 -19.92 16.14
N ALA A 101 -15.68 -20.48 17.27
CA ALA A 101 -16.41 -21.57 17.93
C ALA A 101 -17.74 -21.10 18.55
N ALA A 102 -17.82 -19.84 19.00
CA ALA A 102 -19.04 -19.24 19.54
C ALA A 102 -19.95 -18.66 18.45
N ASP A 103 -19.43 -18.42 17.24
CA ASP A 103 -20.16 -17.80 16.14
C ASP A 103 -21.00 -18.83 15.38
N ASN A 104 -22.32 -18.64 15.34
CA ASN A 104 -23.27 -19.54 14.68
C ASN A 104 -23.45 -19.23 13.18
N ALA A 105 -22.61 -18.38 12.58
CA ALA A 105 -22.78 -17.96 11.19
C ALA A 105 -22.35 -19.03 10.14
N GLY A 106 -21.83 -20.19 10.58
CA GLY A 106 -21.43 -21.31 9.73
C GLY A 106 -19.94 -21.30 9.32
N PRO A 107 -19.49 -22.31 8.56
CA PRO A 107 -18.10 -22.45 8.18
C PRO A 107 -17.66 -21.40 7.15
N TYR A 108 -16.35 -21.13 7.09
CA TYR A 108 -15.73 -20.38 6.01
C TYR A 108 -15.48 -21.29 4.80
N ASP A 109 -15.48 -20.70 3.61
CA ASP A 109 -15.13 -21.39 2.35
C ASP A 109 -13.62 -21.26 2.06
N VAL A 110 -13.01 -20.13 2.48
CA VAL A 110 -11.60 -19.79 2.23
C VAL A 110 -11.07 -18.86 3.32
N ILE A 111 -9.77 -18.94 3.58
CA ILE A 111 -9.01 -18.01 4.41
C ILE A 111 -8.14 -17.18 3.47
N HIS A 112 -8.16 -15.84 3.60
CA HIS A 112 -7.22 -14.96 2.94
C HIS A 112 -6.40 -14.20 3.98
N SER A 113 -5.11 -14.48 4.06
CA SER A 113 -4.21 -13.84 5.00
C SER A 113 -3.33 -12.78 4.33
N HIS A 114 -3.09 -11.69 5.02
CA HIS A 114 -2.30 -10.56 4.57
C HIS A 114 -1.10 -10.37 5.50
N TYR A 115 0.10 -10.35 4.92
CA TYR A 115 1.37 -10.29 5.63
C TYR A 115 1.69 -11.58 6.40
N TRP A 116 2.96 -11.90 6.55
CA TRP A 116 3.44 -13.18 7.06
C TRP A 116 2.90 -13.57 8.45
N LEU A 117 2.72 -12.60 9.37
CA LEU A 117 2.14 -12.85 10.70
C LEU A 117 0.73 -13.46 10.61
N SER A 118 -0.09 -12.90 9.74
CA SER A 118 -1.44 -13.44 9.47
C SER A 118 -1.36 -14.77 8.72
N GLY A 119 -0.35 -14.93 7.84
CA GLY A 119 -0.09 -16.17 7.13
C GLY A 119 0.25 -17.33 8.07
N ALA A 120 1.10 -17.07 9.08
CA ALA A 120 1.47 -18.08 10.08
C ALA A 120 0.24 -18.64 10.84
N VAL A 121 -0.68 -17.76 11.26
CA VAL A 121 -1.96 -18.17 11.87
C VAL A 121 -2.86 -18.86 10.84
N GLY A 122 -2.92 -18.31 9.62
CA GLY A 122 -3.70 -18.88 8.52
C GLY A 122 -3.35 -20.35 8.21
N LEU A 123 -2.06 -20.72 8.27
CA LEU A 123 -1.61 -22.10 8.09
C LEU A 123 -2.14 -23.06 9.15
N GLN A 124 -2.28 -22.62 10.40
CA GLN A 124 -2.86 -23.44 11.46
C GLN A 124 -4.37 -23.63 11.22
N LEU A 125 -5.06 -22.52 10.91
CA LEU A 125 -6.50 -22.55 10.65
C LEU A 125 -6.86 -23.35 9.41
N GLN A 126 -6.03 -23.31 8.35
CA GLN A 126 -6.21 -24.14 7.14
C GLN A 126 -6.32 -25.62 7.50
N ARG A 127 -5.44 -26.10 8.36
CA ARG A 127 -5.44 -27.51 8.80
C ARG A 127 -6.67 -27.87 9.62
N ASP A 128 -7.04 -26.99 10.56
CA ASP A 128 -8.14 -27.27 11.50
C ASP A 128 -9.52 -27.12 10.88
N TRP A 129 -9.70 -26.08 10.08
CA TRP A 129 -10.99 -25.85 9.41
C TRP A 129 -11.13 -26.64 8.12
N ARG A 130 -10.03 -27.22 7.62
CA ARG A 130 -9.97 -27.92 6.33
C ARG A 130 -10.49 -27.06 5.19
N VAL A 131 -10.04 -25.81 5.14
CA VAL A 131 -10.33 -24.83 4.08
C VAL A 131 -9.03 -24.25 3.54
N PRO A 132 -8.96 -23.93 2.24
CA PRO A 132 -7.72 -23.43 1.65
C PRO A 132 -7.30 -22.08 2.20
N LEU A 133 -5.99 -21.89 2.35
CA LEU A 133 -5.37 -20.61 2.62
C LEU A 133 -4.89 -19.99 1.30
N VAL A 134 -5.40 -18.81 0.99
CA VAL A 134 -4.85 -17.89 0.00
C VAL A 134 -4.06 -16.82 0.74
N HIS A 135 -2.89 -16.43 0.25
CA HIS A 135 -2.02 -15.49 0.94
C HIS A 135 -1.48 -14.39 0.04
N SER A 136 -1.49 -13.14 0.54
CA SER A 136 -0.84 -11.97 -0.06
C SER A 136 0.30 -11.49 0.84
N MET A 137 1.53 -11.47 0.32
CA MET A 137 2.72 -11.08 1.10
C MET A 137 2.75 -9.58 1.40
N HIS A 138 2.32 -8.73 0.49
CA HIS A 138 2.42 -7.26 0.46
C HIS A 138 3.85 -6.71 0.52
N THR A 139 4.76 -7.37 1.19
CA THR A 139 6.19 -7.08 1.21
C THR A 139 6.97 -8.36 1.47
N LEU A 140 8.15 -8.47 0.89
CA LEU A 140 9.04 -9.62 1.02
C LEU A 140 10.32 -9.23 1.75
N ALA A 141 10.66 -9.94 2.84
CA ALA A 141 11.87 -9.68 3.65
C ALA A 141 13.15 -9.82 2.83
N LYS A 142 13.25 -10.88 2.01
CA LYS A 142 14.43 -11.11 1.16
C LYS A 142 14.61 -10.00 0.12
N VAL A 143 13.51 -9.40 -0.40
CA VAL A 143 13.55 -8.25 -1.31
C VAL A 143 14.01 -7.00 -0.56
N LYS A 144 13.41 -6.70 0.61
CA LYS A 144 13.81 -5.54 1.43
C LYS A 144 15.29 -5.60 1.80
N ASN A 145 15.80 -6.78 2.15
CA ASN A 145 17.21 -6.98 2.49
C ASN A 145 18.19 -6.73 1.31
N ARG A 146 17.72 -6.82 0.07
CA ARG A 146 18.51 -6.45 -1.12
C ARG A 146 18.59 -4.93 -1.34
N HIS A 147 17.67 -4.15 -0.74
CA HIS A 147 17.54 -2.70 -0.92
C HIS A 147 17.76 -1.91 0.37
N LEU A 148 18.48 -2.49 1.35
CA LEU A 148 18.81 -1.82 2.61
C LEU A 148 19.57 -0.51 2.37
N GLN A 149 19.15 0.52 3.08
CA GLN A 149 19.83 1.79 3.09
C GLN A 149 20.89 1.83 4.21
N SER A 150 21.85 2.76 4.09
CA SER A 150 22.87 2.95 5.12
C SER A 150 22.22 3.23 6.48
N GLY A 151 22.55 2.42 7.48
CA GLY A 151 21.99 2.52 8.83
C GLY A 151 20.72 1.73 9.07
N GLU A 152 20.16 1.05 8.07
CA GLU A 152 19.05 0.12 8.25
C GLU A 152 19.54 -1.28 8.65
N SER A 153 18.77 -1.94 9.51
CA SER A 153 19.03 -3.34 9.88
C SER A 153 18.28 -4.29 8.95
N PRO A 154 18.85 -5.47 8.62
CA PRO A 154 18.13 -6.46 7.83
C PRO A 154 16.89 -6.98 8.58
N GLU A 155 15.91 -7.40 7.81
CA GLU A 155 14.71 -8.05 8.33
C GLU A 155 15.11 -9.32 9.11
N PRO A 156 14.48 -9.59 10.26
CA PRO A 156 14.89 -10.66 11.15
C PRO A 156 14.64 -12.04 10.53
N GLN A 157 15.48 -13.01 10.89
CA GLN A 157 15.39 -14.39 10.37
C GLN A 157 14.04 -15.06 10.65
N ILE A 158 13.41 -14.74 11.80
CA ILE A 158 12.06 -15.25 12.12
C ILE A 158 11.03 -14.84 11.07
N ARG A 159 11.15 -13.63 10.51
CA ARG A 159 10.28 -13.16 9.43
C ARG A 159 10.58 -13.91 8.14
N ILE A 160 11.84 -14.06 7.76
CA ILE A 160 12.26 -14.78 6.54
C ILE A 160 11.76 -16.24 6.58
N ALA A 161 11.92 -16.90 7.73
CA ALA A 161 11.44 -18.26 7.93
C ALA A 161 9.90 -18.33 7.87
N GLY A 162 9.21 -17.41 8.55
CA GLY A 162 7.74 -17.36 8.52
C GLY A 162 7.17 -17.06 7.13
N GLU A 163 7.80 -16.18 6.34
CA GLU A 163 7.42 -15.97 4.93
C GLU A 163 7.64 -17.24 4.10
N GLN A 164 8.74 -17.99 4.34
CA GLN A 164 9.01 -19.25 3.66
C GLN A 164 7.95 -20.30 4.00
N ASP A 165 7.64 -20.48 5.29
CA ASP A 165 6.60 -21.45 5.73
C ASP A 165 5.25 -21.14 5.08
N VAL A 166 4.88 -19.86 4.98
CA VAL A 166 3.63 -19.43 4.35
C VAL A 166 3.69 -19.65 2.84
N ALA A 167 4.81 -19.32 2.19
CA ALA A 167 5.00 -19.55 0.77
C ALA A 167 4.88 -21.03 0.41
N ASP A 168 5.39 -21.93 1.26
CA ASP A 168 5.32 -23.37 1.06
C ASP A 168 3.93 -23.93 1.35
N GLY A 169 3.30 -23.51 2.46
CA GLY A 169 2.09 -24.12 3.01
C GLY A 169 0.76 -23.54 2.51
N ALA A 170 0.70 -22.32 2.01
CA ALA A 170 -0.54 -21.75 1.47
C ALA A 170 -1.00 -22.49 0.21
N ALA A 171 -2.29 -22.65 -0.01
CA ALA A 171 -2.86 -23.28 -1.20
C ALA A 171 -2.58 -22.42 -2.45
N ARG A 172 -2.66 -21.10 -2.34
CA ARG A 172 -2.31 -20.14 -3.40
C ARG A 172 -1.67 -18.87 -2.83
N LEU A 173 -0.88 -18.22 -3.67
CA LEU A 173 -0.26 -16.93 -3.39
C LEU A 173 -0.81 -15.89 -4.37
N ILE A 174 -1.15 -14.71 -3.86
CA ILE A 174 -1.51 -13.55 -4.67
C ILE A 174 -0.33 -12.59 -4.66
N ALA A 175 0.23 -12.34 -5.84
CA ALA A 175 1.26 -11.35 -6.11
C ALA A 175 0.62 -10.11 -6.76
N ASN A 176 1.02 -8.91 -6.33
CA ASN A 176 0.48 -7.67 -6.88
C ASN A 176 1.02 -7.35 -8.28
N THR A 177 2.18 -7.90 -8.64
CA THR A 177 2.87 -7.65 -9.92
C THR A 177 3.55 -8.91 -10.43
N LEU A 178 3.91 -8.91 -11.71
CA LEU A 178 4.77 -9.95 -12.30
C LEU A 178 6.15 -9.98 -11.63
N THR A 179 6.67 -8.83 -11.22
CA THR A 179 7.93 -8.73 -10.47
C THR A 179 7.84 -9.47 -9.15
N GLU A 180 6.80 -9.22 -8.35
CA GLU A 180 6.57 -9.93 -7.08
C GLU A 180 6.38 -11.45 -7.30
N ALA A 181 5.67 -11.85 -8.36
CA ALA A 181 5.52 -13.24 -8.72
C ALA A 181 6.87 -13.90 -9.08
N THR A 182 7.76 -13.18 -9.76
CA THR A 182 9.12 -13.63 -10.07
C THR A 182 9.96 -13.73 -8.79
N GLU A 183 9.89 -12.76 -7.90
CA GLU A 183 10.57 -12.75 -6.61
C GLU A 183 10.13 -13.92 -5.71
N LEU A 184 8.83 -14.25 -5.70
CA LEU A 184 8.31 -15.43 -4.98
C LEU A 184 8.90 -16.74 -5.54
N LYS A 185 9.04 -16.85 -6.86
CA LYS A 185 9.67 -18.03 -7.49
C LYS A 185 11.16 -18.11 -7.19
N GLU A 186 11.90 -17.01 -7.39
CA GLU A 186 13.35 -17.00 -7.28
C GLU A 186 13.86 -17.03 -5.85
N LEU A 187 13.19 -16.34 -4.92
CA LEU A 187 13.66 -16.17 -3.56
C LEU A 187 13.06 -17.17 -2.57
N TYR A 188 11.83 -17.61 -2.84
CA TYR A 188 11.09 -18.51 -1.94
C TYR A 188 10.82 -19.87 -2.60
N GLY A 189 11.21 -20.09 -3.85
CA GLY A 189 11.05 -21.37 -4.54
C GLY A 189 9.59 -21.74 -4.83
N SER A 190 8.67 -20.78 -4.80
CA SER A 190 7.25 -21.03 -4.98
C SER A 190 6.95 -21.52 -6.41
N ALA A 191 6.13 -22.58 -6.53
CA ALA A 191 5.71 -23.09 -7.82
C ALA A 191 4.89 -22.03 -8.59
N GLY A 192 5.15 -21.89 -9.89
CA GLY A 192 4.54 -20.83 -10.69
C GLY A 192 3.03 -20.96 -10.86
N ASP A 193 2.51 -22.19 -10.87
CA ASP A 193 1.08 -22.51 -10.94
C ASP A 193 0.31 -22.20 -9.63
N LYS A 194 1.05 -21.99 -8.53
CA LYS A 194 0.51 -21.60 -7.22
C LYS A 194 0.33 -20.08 -7.09
N ILE A 195 0.89 -19.28 -8.00
CA ILE A 195 0.94 -17.81 -7.90
C ILE A 195 -0.04 -17.19 -8.91
N ASP A 196 -0.98 -16.40 -8.40
CA ASP A 196 -1.86 -15.56 -9.19
C ASP A 196 -1.36 -14.12 -9.16
N VAL A 197 -1.29 -13.46 -10.32
CA VAL A 197 -0.98 -12.03 -10.39
C VAL A 197 -2.27 -11.25 -10.38
N VAL A 198 -2.51 -10.51 -9.30
CA VAL A 198 -3.72 -9.74 -9.06
C VAL A 198 -3.32 -8.29 -8.73
N PRO A 199 -3.29 -7.40 -9.72
CA PRO A 199 -2.96 -6.00 -9.47
C PRO A 199 -3.95 -5.35 -8.49
N PRO A 200 -3.48 -4.53 -7.55
CA PRO A 200 -4.35 -3.70 -6.72
C PRO A 200 -5.11 -2.68 -7.57
N GLY A 201 -6.21 -2.20 -7.03
CA GLY A 201 -7.05 -1.18 -7.67
C GLY A 201 -6.87 0.22 -7.09
N VAL A 202 -7.64 1.15 -7.64
CA VAL A 202 -7.84 2.50 -7.15
C VAL A 202 -9.34 2.78 -7.01
N ASP A 203 -9.72 3.62 -6.05
CA ASP A 203 -11.12 4.06 -5.88
C ASP A 203 -11.43 5.18 -6.88
N LEU A 204 -11.93 4.78 -8.05
CA LEU A 204 -12.26 5.69 -9.15
C LEU A 204 -13.47 6.60 -8.86
N SER A 205 -14.20 6.37 -7.77
CA SER A 205 -15.25 7.30 -7.34
C SER A 205 -14.69 8.47 -6.53
N ASN A 206 -13.52 8.32 -5.95
CA ASN A 206 -12.87 9.31 -5.10
C ASN A 206 -11.69 10.00 -5.80
N PHE A 207 -10.84 9.20 -6.47
CA PHE A 207 -9.71 9.70 -7.25
C PHE A 207 -10.16 9.91 -8.69
N THR A 208 -10.46 11.15 -9.05
CA THR A 208 -10.94 11.55 -10.37
C THR A 208 -10.19 12.77 -10.88
N PRO A 209 -10.05 12.97 -12.20
CA PRO A 209 -9.27 14.08 -12.74
C PRO A 209 -9.97 15.44 -12.70
N GLU A 210 -11.27 15.47 -12.39
CA GLU A 210 -12.05 16.69 -12.40
C GLU A 210 -11.77 17.58 -11.18
N GLY A 211 -11.87 18.90 -11.35
CA GLY A 211 -11.84 19.85 -10.24
C GLY A 211 -10.45 20.38 -9.88
N ARG A 212 -9.42 20.23 -10.72
CA ARG A 212 -8.05 20.70 -10.48
C ARG A 212 -7.98 22.15 -9.98
N ASP A 213 -8.69 23.08 -10.66
CA ASP A 213 -8.63 24.51 -10.29
C ASP A 213 -9.28 24.77 -8.92
N ALA A 214 -10.32 24.04 -8.57
CA ALA A 214 -10.94 24.12 -7.26
C ALA A 214 -10.00 23.55 -6.19
N ALA A 215 -9.36 22.42 -6.45
CA ALA A 215 -8.39 21.81 -5.58
C ALA A 215 -7.17 22.74 -5.32
N ARG A 216 -6.64 23.39 -6.35
CA ARG A 216 -5.55 24.39 -6.20
C ARG A 216 -5.97 25.57 -5.33
N ARG A 217 -7.17 26.13 -5.55
CA ARG A 217 -7.69 27.21 -4.70
C ARG A 217 -7.86 26.78 -3.24
N SER A 218 -8.41 25.61 -3.01
CA SER A 218 -8.59 25.03 -1.67
C SER A 218 -7.26 24.82 -0.95
N ALA A 219 -6.24 24.35 -1.66
CA ALA A 219 -4.89 24.13 -1.14
C ALA A 219 -4.07 25.42 -1.00
N GLY A 220 -4.56 26.57 -1.50
CA GLY A 220 -3.84 27.84 -1.53
C GLY A 220 -2.66 27.87 -2.53
N ILE A 221 -2.72 27.04 -3.58
CA ILE A 221 -1.69 26.94 -4.62
C ILE A 221 -2.01 27.91 -5.77
N ALA A 222 -1.19 28.91 -5.99
CA ALA A 222 -1.37 29.83 -7.11
C ALA A 222 -1.10 29.15 -8.45
N LEU A 223 -1.71 29.66 -9.53
CA LEU A 223 -1.67 29.04 -10.87
C LEU A 223 -0.25 28.99 -11.47
N ASP A 224 0.60 29.92 -11.12
CA ASP A 224 1.99 30.03 -11.57
C ASP A 224 3.02 29.30 -10.69
N VAL A 225 2.54 28.59 -9.65
CA VAL A 225 3.37 27.73 -8.79
C VAL A 225 3.48 26.35 -9.40
N PHE A 226 4.69 25.83 -9.54
CA PHE A 226 4.93 24.40 -9.82
C PHE A 226 4.79 23.61 -8.52
N HIS A 227 3.73 22.81 -8.42
CA HIS A 227 3.38 22.10 -7.20
C HIS A 227 3.70 20.62 -7.30
N ILE A 228 4.55 20.13 -6.41
CA ILE A 228 4.91 18.71 -6.30
C ILE A 228 4.28 18.15 -5.02
N CYS A 229 3.62 17.00 -5.11
CA CYS A 229 3.07 16.31 -3.95
C CYS A 229 3.80 14.98 -3.71
N PHE A 230 4.06 14.68 -2.44
CA PHE A 230 4.47 13.38 -1.94
C PHE A 230 3.44 12.92 -0.92
N ALA A 231 3.02 11.67 -0.97
CA ALA A 231 2.16 11.07 0.04
C ALA A 231 2.68 9.69 0.45
N GLY A 232 2.74 9.44 1.77
CA GLY A 232 3.21 8.17 2.31
C GLY A 232 3.85 8.32 3.68
N ARG A 233 4.18 7.19 4.29
CA ARG A 233 4.91 7.19 5.56
C ARG A 233 6.26 7.89 5.39
N ILE A 234 6.61 8.79 6.31
CA ILE A 234 7.91 9.49 6.31
C ILE A 234 8.95 8.50 6.88
N GLN A 235 9.56 7.75 5.96
CA GLN A 235 10.59 6.73 6.20
C GLN A 235 11.65 6.82 5.12
N ALA A 236 12.90 6.52 5.45
CA ALA A 236 14.00 6.55 4.48
C ALA A 236 13.69 5.68 3.25
N LEU A 237 13.08 4.51 3.47
CA LEU A 237 12.69 3.58 2.41
C LEU A 237 11.65 4.16 1.41
N LYS A 238 10.83 5.15 1.83
CA LYS A 238 9.88 5.85 0.95
C LYS A 238 10.49 7.06 0.24
N GLY A 239 11.70 7.47 0.62
CA GLY A 239 12.51 8.42 -0.10
C GLY A 239 12.09 9.90 -0.04
N PRO A 240 11.30 10.40 0.94
CA PRO A 240 10.95 11.82 0.95
C PRO A 240 12.18 12.74 1.04
N GLN A 241 13.28 12.27 1.64
CA GLN A 241 14.57 12.97 1.66
C GLN A 241 15.17 13.16 0.26
N VAL A 242 14.94 12.20 -0.65
CA VAL A 242 15.38 12.32 -2.06
C VAL A 242 14.68 13.50 -2.73
N LEU A 243 13.37 13.64 -2.51
CA LEU A 243 12.60 14.77 -3.04
C LEU A 243 13.08 16.11 -2.47
N VAL A 244 13.40 16.17 -1.17
CA VAL A 244 13.93 17.40 -0.54
C VAL A 244 15.27 17.79 -1.15
N HIS A 245 16.20 16.85 -1.34
CA HIS A 245 17.47 17.12 -2.03
C HIS A 245 17.26 17.50 -3.50
N ALA A 246 16.34 16.84 -4.21
CA ALA A 246 16.01 17.19 -5.58
C ALA A 246 15.40 18.60 -5.69
N ALA A 247 14.62 19.03 -4.70
CA ALA A 247 14.07 20.40 -4.64
C ALA A 247 15.14 21.47 -4.55
N ALA A 248 16.15 21.27 -3.68
CA ALA A 248 17.28 22.19 -3.59
C ALA A 248 18.00 22.32 -4.95
N ARG A 249 18.26 21.16 -5.58
CA ARG A 249 18.90 21.14 -6.90
C ARG A 249 18.03 21.76 -7.99
N LEU A 250 16.71 21.56 -7.95
CA LEU A 250 15.76 22.13 -8.90
C LEU A 250 15.71 23.68 -8.80
N LYS A 251 15.77 24.23 -7.60
CA LYS A 251 15.87 25.69 -7.39
C LYS A 251 17.17 26.29 -7.93
N GLU A 252 18.29 25.56 -7.84
CA GLU A 252 19.56 25.98 -8.47
C GLU A 252 19.45 25.96 -10.00
N LEU A 253 18.80 24.95 -10.59
CA LEU A 253 18.64 24.83 -12.04
C LEU A 253 17.62 25.80 -12.62
N CYS A 254 16.62 26.20 -11.85
CA CYS A 254 15.50 27.04 -12.26
C CYS A 254 15.24 28.13 -11.19
N PRO A 255 16.11 29.15 -11.06
CA PRO A 255 16.02 30.16 -9.98
C PRO A 255 14.68 30.93 -9.97
N ASP A 256 14.08 31.15 -11.13
CA ASP A 256 12.81 31.86 -11.29
C ASP A 256 11.57 31.02 -11.06
N MET A 257 11.74 29.71 -10.83
CA MET A 257 10.62 28.77 -10.59
C MET A 257 9.98 29.05 -9.22
N ARG A 258 8.68 29.32 -9.22
CA ARG A 258 7.87 29.32 -8.00
C ARG A 258 7.52 27.88 -7.64
N LEU A 259 8.34 27.26 -6.79
CA LEU A 259 8.22 25.86 -6.39
C LEU A 259 7.52 25.74 -5.04
N GLN A 260 6.56 24.84 -4.96
CA GLN A 260 5.98 24.36 -3.69
C GLN A 260 5.94 22.83 -3.67
N ILE A 261 6.29 22.26 -2.52
CA ILE A 261 6.26 20.83 -2.29
C ILE A 261 5.37 20.57 -1.07
N THR A 262 4.41 19.68 -1.22
CA THR A 262 3.60 19.19 -0.11
C THR A 262 3.97 17.75 0.19
N VAL A 263 4.43 17.48 1.42
CA VAL A 263 4.75 16.13 1.93
C VAL A 263 3.66 15.74 2.92
N ILE A 264 2.89 14.71 2.61
CA ILE A 264 1.75 14.23 3.41
C ILE A 264 2.11 12.90 4.05
N GLY A 265 2.09 12.85 5.37
CA GLY A 265 2.37 11.62 6.11
C GLY A 265 2.97 11.88 7.48
N GLU A 266 3.29 10.81 8.17
CA GLU A 266 3.87 10.84 9.51
C GLU A 266 5.13 10.00 9.57
N ALA A 267 6.07 10.43 10.44
CA ALA A 267 7.29 9.68 10.71
C ALA A 267 6.96 8.35 11.41
N SER A 268 7.39 7.26 10.82
CA SER A 268 7.10 5.91 11.32
C SER A 268 8.29 4.96 11.12
N GLY A 269 8.24 3.80 11.82
CA GLY A 269 9.33 2.83 11.81
C GLY A 269 10.31 3.02 12.96
N ALA A 270 11.28 2.09 13.08
CA ALA A 270 12.24 2.06 14.19
C ALA A 270 13.16 3.29 14.21
N SER A 271 13.58 3.76 13.04
CA SER A 271 14.33 5.02 12.87
C SER A 271 13.40 6.07 12.25
N LYS A 272 12.81 6.91 13.11
CA LYS A 272 11.93 8.00 12.66
C LYS A 272 12.75 9.02 11.86
N LEU A 273 12.46 9.14 10.57
CA LEU A 273 13.05 10.17 9.72
C LEU A 273 12.38 11.52 10.04
N ASP A 274 13.17 12.49 10.47
CA ASP A 274 12.75 13.88 10.61
C ASP A 274 13.29 14.69 9.42
N LEU A 275 12.41 15.26 8.62
CA LEU A 275 12.75 16.08 7.46
C LEU A 275 13.05 17.54 7.84
N GLY A 276 12.62 18.01 9.02
CA GLY A 276 12.77 19.40 9.44
C GLY A 276 14.22 19.90 9.39
N PRO A 277 15.19 19.21 10.02
CA PRO A 277 16.60 19.59 9.95
C PRO A 277 17.15 19.65 8.52
N LEU A 278 16.78 18.71 7.66
CA LEU A 278 17.19 18.68 6.26
C LEU A 278 16.61 19.87 5.46
N ILE A 279 15.32 20.14 5.64
CA ILE A 279 14.64 21.30 5.02
C ILE A 279 15.32 22.59 5.43
N HIS A 280 15.63 22.75 6.72
CA HIS A 280 16.33 23.94 7.25
C HIS A 280 17.76 24.06 6.68
N GLN A 281 18.53 22.98 6.70
CA GLN A 281 19.90 22.95 6.16
C GLN A 281 19.95 23.38 4.69
N LEU A 282 18.92 23.07 3.90
CA LEU A 282 18.83 23.37 2.48
C LEU A 282 18.09 24.69 2.16
N GLY A 283 17.62 25.43 3.17
CA GLY A 283 16.90 26.70 3.00
C GLY A 283 15.58 26.54 2.25
N LEU A 284 14.81 25.48 2.57
CA LEU A 284 13.59 25.12 1.86
C LEU A 284 12.31 25.31 2.69
N GLU A 285 12.36 26.03 3.81
CA GLU A 285 11.24 26.21 4.75
C GLU A 285 10.01 26.83 4.08
N GLU A 286 10.21 27.75 3.16
CA GLU A 286 9.14 28.38 2.39
C GLU A 286 8.69 27.55 1.17
N THR A 287 9.44 26.49 0.86
CA THR A 287 9.21 25.65 -0.33
C THR A 287 8.52 24.34 0.04
N VAL A 288 8.88 23.72 1.18
CA VAL A 288 8.40 22.40 1.59
C VAL A 288 7.45 22.54 2.76
N ARG A 289 6.21 22.07 2.57
CA ARG A 289 5.17 22.00 3.59
C ARG A 289 4.95 20.56 4.02
N LEU A 290 5.05 20.29 5.32
CA LEU A 290 4.75 19.00 5.91
C LEU A 290 3.30 18.98 6.42
N LEU A 291 2.53 17.97 6.05
CA LEU A 291 1.15 17.75 6.48
C LEU A 291 1.01 16.38 7.15
N PRO A 292 0.14 16.26 8.16
CA PRO A 292 -0.18 14.97 8.74
C PRO A 292 -0.89 14.06 7.71
N PRO A 293 -1.03 12.75 8.00
CA PRO A 293 -1.87 11.86 7.20
C PRO A 293 -3.29 12.40 7.05
N VAL A 294 -3.84 12.28 5.84
CA VAL A 294 -5.19 12.76 5.50
C VAL A 294 -6.07 11.62 4.99
N GLY A 295 -7.38 11.82 5.01
CA GLY A 295 -8.34 10.90 4.41
C GLY A 295 -8.22 10.84 2.89
N ALA A 296 -8.79 9.79 2.27
CA ALA A 296 -8.68 9.56 0.83
C ALA A 296 -9.29 10.73 -0.01
N ALA A 297 -10.37 11.37 0.46
CA ALA A 297 -10.97 12.51 -0.22
C ALA A 297 -10.03 13.72 -0.26
N ASP A 298 -9.41 14.06 0.90
CA ASP A 298 -8.47 15.16 0.98
C ASP A 298 -7.18 14.84 0.20
N LEU A 299 -6.72 13.57 0.23
CA LEU A 299 -5.58 13.12 -0.55
C LEU A 299 -5.82 13.31 -2.06
N ALA A 300 -7.02 12.98 -2.54
CA ALA A 300 -7.40 13.20 -3.92
C ALA A 300 -7.38 14.70 -4.29
N GLU A 301 -7.81 15.60 -3.38
CA GLU A 301 -7.68 17.05 -3.58
C GLU A 301 -6.21 17.48 -3.69
N HIS A 302 -5.32 16.96 -2.84
CA HIS A 302 -3.90 17.24 -2.94
C HIS A 302 -3.29 16.75 -4.26
N PHE A 303 -3.65 15.55 -4.72
CA PHE A 303 -3.17 15.05 -6.00
C PHE A 303 -3.70 15.88 -7.18
N ARG A 304 -4.99 16.24 -7.20
CA ARG A 304 -5.55 17.14 -8.22
C ARG A 304 -4.87 18.51 -8.24
N SER A 305 -4.49 19.05 -7.08
CA SER A 305 -3.82 20.34 -6.99
C SER A 305 -2.36 20.31 -7.49
N ALA A 306 -1.73 19.14 -7.52
CA ALA A 306 -0.34 18.98 -7.89
C ALA A 306 -0.13 19.00 -9.41
N ASP A 307 1.05 19.46 -9.84
CA ASP A 307 1.55 19.33 -11.20
C ASP A 307 2.20 17.97 -11.42
N VAL A 308 2.75 17.38 -10.34
CA VAL A 308 3.45 16.11 -10.32
C VAL A 308 3.29 15.48 -8.95
N VAL A 309 3.12 14.16 -8.90
CA VAL A 309 3.29 13.38 -7.67
C VAL A 309 4.62 12.64 -7.73
N ALA A 310 5.44 12.78 -6.69
CA ALA A 310 6.74 12.14 -6.58
C ALA A 310 6.67 10.88 -5.71
N VAL A 311 7.20 9.75 -6.22
CA VAL A 311 7.25 8.45 -5.52
C VAL A 311 8.70 7.93 -5.52
N PRO A 312 9.60 8.53 -4.71
CA PRO A 312 11.03 8.23 -4.70
C PRO A 312 11.39 7.01 -3.83
N SER A 313 10.53 6.00 -3.79
CA SER A 313 10.69 4.82 -2.94
C SER A 313 11.91 3.98 -3.34
N TYR A 314 12.64 3.46 -2.36
CA TYR A 314 13.72 2.48 -2.56
C TYR A 314 13.17 1.06 -2.74
N SER A 315 11.98 0.80 -2.25
CA SER A 315 11.27 -0.46 -2.43
C SER A 315 9.77 -0.21 -2.42
N GLU A 316 9.06 -0.75 -3.41
CA GLU A 316 7.62 -0.63 -3.56
C GLU A 316 7.05 -1.91 -4.18
N SER A 317 6.02 -2.49 -3.55
CA SER A 317 5.40 -3.71 -4.05
C SER A 317 4.54 -3.47 -5.29
N PHE A 318 3.85 -2.32 -5.36
CA PHE A 318 3.03 -1.92 -6.51
C PHE A 318 3.08 -0.42 -6.78
N GLY A 319 2.75 0.41 -5.77
CA GLY A 319 2.67 1.86 -5.91
C GLY A 319 1.23 2.39 -5.98
N LEU A 320 0.42 2.08 -4.97
CA LEU A 320 -0.97 2.58 -4.89
C LEU A 320 -1.03 4.12 -5.02
N VAL A 321 -0.13 4.83 -4.34
CA VAL A 321 -0.03 6.30 -4.43
C VAL A 321 0.18 6.78 -5.86
N ALA A 322 1.02 6.07 -6.64
CA ALA A 322 1.22 6.39 -8.04
C ALA A 322 -0.06 6.20 -8.87
N LEU A 323 -0.81 5.13 -8.59
CA LEU A 323 -2.07 4.86 -9.27
C LEU A 323 -3.17 5.85 -8.89
N GLU A 324 -3.27 6.19 -7.60
CA GLU A 324 -4.21 7.20 -7.07
C GLU A 324 -3.95 8.59 -7.68
N ALA A 325 -2.69 8.99 -7.78
CA ALA A 325 -2.29 10.25 -8.44
C ALA A 325 -2.67 10.25 -9.93
N GLN A 326 -2.39 9.15 -10.63
CA GLN A 326 -2.76 8.98 -12.04
C GLN A 326 -4.27 9.04 -12.25
N ALA A 327 -5.06 8.44 -11.37
CA ALA A 327 -6.53 8.53 -11.41
C ALA A 327 -7.01 9.98 -11.26
N CYS A 328 -6.28 10.83 -10.53
CA CYS A 328 -6.53 12.27 -10.46
C CYS A 328 -6.03 13.06 -11.68
N GLY A 329 -5.53 12.41 -12.73
CA GLY A 329 -4.99 13.07 -13.91
C GLY A 329 -3.63 13.74 -13.66
N THR A 330 -2.95 13.39 -12.57
CA THR A 330 -1.64 13.95 -12.20
C THR A 330 -0.54 12.98 -12.59
N PRO A 331 0.42 13.39 -13.43
CA PRO A 331 1.53 12.53 -13.82
C PRO A 331 2.45 12.25 -12.63
N VAL A 332 3.11 11.10 -12.67
CA VAL A 332 3.97 10.62 -11.58
C VAL A 332 5.43 10.62 -12.01
N VAL A 333 6.32 11.11 -11.14
CA VAL A 333 7.75 10.81 -11.21
C VAL A 333 8.05 9.78 -10.14
N ALA A 334 8.49 8.59 -10.54
CA ALA A 334 8.73 7.48 -9.64
C ALA A 334 10.11 6.85 -9.85
N THR A 335 10.66 6.22 -8.82
CA THR A 335 11.87 5.40 -8.99
C THR A 335 11.54 4.15 -9.80
N ASN A 336 12.47 3.73 -10.66
CA ASN A 336 12.36 2.50 -11.44
C ASN A 336 12.71 1.26 -10.57
N VAL A 337 11.85 0.95 -9.57
CA VAL A 337 12.07 -0.16 -8.62
C VAL A 337 10.79 -0.96 -8.35
N GLY A 338 10.94 -2.24 -8.08
CA GLY A 338 9.87 -3.13 -7.63
C GLY A 338 8.66 -3.12 -8.55
N GLY A 339 7.49 -2.82 -8.00
CA GLY A 339 6.22 -2.77 -8.73
C GLY A 339 5.93 -1.43 -9.41
N LEU A 340 6.70 -0.36 -9.17
CA LEU A 340 6.44 0.96 -9.76
C LEU A 340 6.41 0.97 -11.30
N PRO A 341 7.26 0.22 -12.02
CA PRO A 341 7.15 0.10 -13.48
C PRO A 341 5.85 -0.57 -13.98
N SER A 342 5.14 -1.29 -13.11
CA SER A 342 3.82 -1.83 -13.43
C SER A 342 2.71 -0.79 -13.25
N ALA A 343 2.90 0.18 -12.36
CA ALA A 343 1.96 1.26 -12.10
C ALA A 343 2.19 2.50 -12.99
N VAL A 344 3.44 2.77 -13.38
CA VAL A 344 3.83 3.97 -14.16
C VAL A 344 4.49 3.55 -15.46
N SER A 345 3.88 3.92 -16.59
CA SER A 345 4.44 3.73 -17.92
C SER A 345 5.33 4.93 -18.29
N HIS A 346 6.66 4.71 -18.34
CA HIS A 346 7.64 5.77 -18.61
C HIS A 346 7.37 6.50 -19.92
N GLY A 347 7.33 7.85 -19.88
CA GLY A 347 7.06 8.70 -21.04
C GLY A 347 5.61 8.70 -21.51
N VAL A 348 4.72 7.92 -20.88
CA VAL A 348 3.30 7.81 -21.23
C VAL A 348 2.39 8.30 -20.09
N THR A 349 2.57 7.78 -18.87
CA THR A 349 1.75 8.18 -17.70
C THR A 349 2.56 8.91 -16.63
N GLY A 350 3.87 8.98 -16.81
CA GLY A 350 4.82 9.59 -15.88
C GLY A 350 6.25 9.34 -16.33
N LEU A 351 7.20 9.62 -15.45
CA LEU A 351 8.62 9.37 -15.67
C LEU A 351 9.15 8.39 -14.62
N LEU A 352 9.95 7.43 -15.05
CA LEU A 352 10.71 6.55 -14.17
C LEU A 352 12.16 7.04 -14.11
N VAL A 353 12.69 7.17 -12.89
CA VAL A 353 14.06 7.61 -12.62
C VAL A 353 14.87 6.42 -12.11
N ASP A 354 16.02 6.17 -12.70
CA ASP A 354 16.94 5.14 -12.26
C ASP A 354 17.76 5.65 -11.06
N GLY A 355 17.55 5.06 -9.90
CA GLY A 355 18.24 5.44 -8.67
C GLY A 355 17.66 6.68 -7.97
N HIS A 356 18.44 7.23 -7.03
CA HIS A 356 17.98 8.25 -6.08
C HIS A 356 18.88 9.48 -6.04
N ALA A 357 19.70 9.69 -7.06
CA ALA A 357 20.54 10.89 -7.13
C ALA A 357 19.68 12.15 -7.31
N ALA A 358 19.90 13.14 -6.46
CA ALA A 358 19.14 14.40 -6.47
C ALA A 358 19.16 15.11 -7.84
N GLN A 359 20.26 14.97 -8.59
CA GLN A 359 20.42 15.55 -9.92
C GLN A 359 19.45 14.92 -10.93
N ASP A 360 19.29 13.59 -10.91
CA ASP A 360 18.43 12.87 -11.87
C ASP A 360 16.95 13.16 -11.60
N TRP A 361 16.57 13.20 -10.31
CA TRP A 361 15.24 13.60 -9.89
C TRP A 361 14.93 15.06 -10.25
N ALA A 362 15.89 15.98 -9.99
CA ALA A 362 15.72 17.38 -10.38
C ALA A 362 15.59 17.54 -11.89
N SER A 363 16.32 16.74 -12.68
CA SER A 363 16.25 16.79 -14.16
C SER A 363 14.88 16.31 -14.65
N ALA A 364 14.35 15.21 -14.12
CA ALA A 364 13.01 14.72 -14.47
C ALA A 364 11.89 15.72 -14.08
N LEU A 365 11.99 16.33 -12.89
CA LEU A 365 11.04 17.34 -12.44
C LEU A 365 11.13 18.61 -13.26
N ARG A 366 12.36 19.04 -13.64
CA ARG A 366 12.59 20.19 -14.52
C ARG A 366 11.97 19.98 -15.91
N GLU A 367 12.11 18.78 -16.49
CA GLU A 367 11.49 18.45 -17.77
C GLU A 367 9.97 18.69 -17.73
N LEU A 368 9.30 18.24 -16.66
CA LEU A 368 7.86 18.46 -16.50
C LEU A 368 7.48 19.91 -16.22
N TYR A 369 8.39 20.72 -15.64
CA TYR A 369 8.20 22.15 -15.46
C TYR A 369 8.34 22.90 -16.78
N GLU A 370 9.43 22.66 -17.53
CA GLU A 370 9.77 23.37 -18.77
C GLU A 370 8.85 23.02 -19.94
N TYR A 371 8.23 21.81 -19.92
CA TYR A 371 7.36 21.33 -20.98
C TYR A 371 5.92 21.05 -20.48
N PRO A 372 5.12 22.11 -20.20
CA PRO A 372 3.77 21.94 -19.65
C PRO A 372 2.83 21.11 -20.55
N ASP A 373 2.93 21.22 -21.86
CA ASP A 373 2.13 20.41 -22.79
C ASP A 373 2.47 18.91 -22.68
N PHE A 374 3.75 18.57 -22.45
CA PHE A 374 4.16 17.21 -22.21
C PHE A 374 3.59 16.70 -20.88
N ARG A 375 3.73 17.49 -19.80
CA ARG A 375 3.14 17.19 -18.51
C ARG A 375 1.63 16.95 -18.58
N HIS A 376 0.89 17.80 -19.32
CA HIS A 376 -0.55 17.64 -19.50
C HIS A 376 -0.91 16.37 -20.27
N ARG A 377 -0.15 16.02 -21.32
CA ARG A 377 -0.37 14.75 -22.05
C ARG A 377 -0.12 13.55 -21.15
N LEU A 378 0.94 13.56 -20.33
CA LEU A 378 1.18 12.50 -19.36
C LEU A 378 0.01 12.35 -18.38
N GLY A 379 -0.50 13.46 -17.85
CA GLY A 379 -1.63 13.45 -16.91
C GLY A 379 -2.92 12.90 -17.54
N ALA A 380 -3.23 13.29 -18.77
CA ALA A 380 -4.38 12.76 -19.49
C ALA A 380 -4.26 11.25 -19.74
N SER A 381 -3.08 10.78 -20.16
CA SER A 381 -2.80 9.35 -20.36
C SER A 381 -2.82 8.59 -19.03
N ALA A 382 -2.36 9.21 -17.94
CA ALA A 382 -2.35 8.66 -16.60
C ALA A 382 -3.78 8.35 -16.11
N ALA A 383 -4.74 9.28 -16.30
CA ALA A 383 -6.13 9.05 -15.93
C ALA A 383 -6.75 7.87 -16.71
N ILE A 384 -6.48 7.78 -18.01
CA ILE A 384 -6.94 6.66 -18.84
C ILE A 384 -6.35 5.34 -18.38
N HIS A 385 -5.04 5.32 -18.07
CA HIS A 385 -4.36 4.13 -17.56
C HIS A 385 -4.94 3.67 -16.22
N ALA A 386 -5.09 4.58 -15.27
CA ALA A 386 -5.60 4.27 -13.94
C ALA A 386 -7.06 3.77 -13.96
N ALA A 387 -7.87 4.19 -14.94
CA ALA A 387 -9.25 3.73 -15.11
C ALA A 387 -9.35 2.21 -15.37
N ALA A 388 -8.28 1.56 -15.82
CA ALA A 388 -8.22 0.11 -15.99
C ALA A 388 -7.97 -0.68 -14.68
N PHE A 389 -7.72 0.02 -13.56
CA PHE A 389 -7.38 -0.56 -12.28
C PHE A 389 -8.48 -0.33 -11.23
N GLY A 390 -9.72 -0.67 -11.53
CA GLY A 390 -10.81 -0.63 -10.55
C GLY A 390 -10.68 -1.76 -9.51
N TRP A 391 -11.10 -1.50 -8.27
CA TRP A 391 -11.11 -2.53 -7.21
C TRP A 391 -12.04 -3.69 -7.53
N GLU A 392 -13.06 -3.47 -8.37
CA GLU A 392 -13.97 -4.52 -8.87
C GLU A 392 -13.19 -5.58 -9.64
N GLN A 393 -12.24 -5.18 -10.50
CA GLN A 393 -11.38 -6.10 -11.23
C GLN A 393 -10.44 -6.86 -10.29
N THR A 394 -9.83 -6.19 -9.33
CA THR A 394 -8.99 -6.81 -8.30
C THR A 394 -9.76 -7.88 -7.53
N ALA A 395 -10.99 -7.56 -7.10
CA ALA A 395 -11.85 -8.50 -6.36
C ALA A 395 -12.30 -9.68 -7.23
N ALA A 396 -12.60 -9.46 -8.50
CA ALA A 396 -12.97 -10.52 -9.43
C ALA A 396 -11.81 -11.52 -9.62
N LEU A 397 -10.59 -11.03 -9.83
CA LEU A 397 -9.38 -11.87 -9.93
C LEU A 397 -9.08 -12.59 -8.61
N THR A 398 -9.26 -11.90 -7.47
CA THR A 398 -9.12 -12.49 -6.13
C THR A 398 -10.13 -13.61 -5.91
N ALA A 399 -11.40 -13.40 -6.27
CA ALA A 399 -12.44 -14.41 -6.17
C ALA A 399 -12.15 -15.64 -7.08
N HIS A 400 -11.56 -15.40 -8.26
CA HIS A 400 -11.08 -16.49 -9.12
C HIS A 400 -9.98 -17.33 -8.44
N SER A 401 -9.00 -16.67 -7.82
CA SER A 401 -7.95 -17.34 -7.03
C SER A 401 -8.53 -18.17 -5.88
N TYR A 402 -9.53 -17.62 -5.16
CA TYR A 402 -10.23 -18.37 -4.10
C TYR A 402 -10.95 -19.60 -4.65
N GLN A 403 -11.68 -19.44 -5.74
CA GLN A 403 -12.40 -20.56 -6.34
C GLN A 403 -11.44 -21.66 -6.80
N HIS A 404 -10.31 -21.27 -7.41
CA HIS A 404 -9.28 -22.22 -7.79
C HIS A 404 -8.69 -22.94 -6.56
N ALA A 405 -8.46 -22.22 -5.48
CA ALA A 405 -8.00 -22.82 -4.23
C ALA A 405 -9.02 -23.83 -3.67
N VAL A 406 -10.31 -23.47 -3.64
CA VAL A 406 -11.38 -24.35 -3.13
C VAL A 406 -11.55 -25.61 -3.98
N ASP A 407 -11.50 -25.46 -5.32
CA ASP A 407 -11.72 -26.59 -6.24
C ASP A 407 -10.57 -27.61 -6.23
N HIS A 408 -9.38 -27.22 -5.78
CA HIS A 408 -8.17 -28.07 -5.76
C HIS A 408 -7.62 -28.36 -4.36
N PHE A 409 -8.31 -27.94 -3.31
CA PHE A 409 -7.91 -28.21 -1.93
C PHE A 409 -8.38 -29.62 -1.52
N ALA A 410 -7.41 -30.51 -1.22
CA ALA A 410 -7.64 -31.91 -0.84
C ALA A 410 -7.74 -32.11 0.67
#